data_7421571a51ae906f0b49b8037b1be666
#
_entry.id   7421571a51ae906f0b49b8037b1be666
#
_cell.length_a   1.000
_cell.length_b   1.000
_cell.length_c   1.000
_cell.angle_alpha   90.00
_cell.angle_beta   90.00
_cell.angle_gamma   90.00
#
_symmetry.space_group_name_H-M   'P 1'
#
loop_
_entity.id
_entity.type
_entity.pdbx_description
1 polymer ?
#
loop_
_entity_poly.entity_id
_entity_poly.type
_entity_poly.pdbx_seq_one_letter_code
_entity_poly.pdbx_strand_id
1 'polypeptide(L)'
;SHGDYTMNDASLDIVHAATDYGDYDALMDEYLSCIKMTDAAVQELCDYFTAQYEKTGRKVIVAMAGDHAPSFVGHVADPSFAETDNELQILERSTPFFIWANSPLEHTAAATSTTDPLNRMDMVMLTPTLLQQAGLPLSDYYEYLLEMKHNTPVVTAANDYMKVDGSTAETKFITFQEL
;
A
#
# COMPACT_ATOMS: atom_id res chain seq x y z
N SER A 1 1.88 -11.71 -5.42
CA SER A 1 1.70 -13.05 -5.96
C SER A 1 1.26 -12.93 -7.42
N HIS A 2 1.89 -13.67 -8.30
CA HIS A 2 1.52 -13.74 -9.70
C HIS A 2 0.57 -14.92 -9.87
N GLY A 3 -0.49 -14.76 -10.67
CA GLY A 3 -1.51 -15.73 -10.92
C GLY A 3 -1.03 -17.10 -11.39
N ASP A 4 -1.95 -18.02 -11.59
CA ASP A 4 -1.75 -19.41 -11.97
C ASP A 4 -1.63 -20.45 -10.83
N TYR A 5 -1.82 -20.02 -9.58
CA TYR A 5 -1.76 -20.97 -8.46
C TYR A 5 -3.00 -21.87 -8.42
N THR A 6 -4.17 -21.33 -8.70
CA THR A 6 -5.44 -22.06 -8.68
C THR A 6 -5.62 -22.96 -9.90
N MET A 7 -5.05 -22.60 -11.06
CA MET A 7 -5.08 -23.41 -12.26
C MET A 7 -4.31 -24.73 -12.11
N ASN A 8 -3.31 -24.76 -11.23
CA ASN A 8 -2.50 -25.96 -10.95
C ASN A 8 -3.04 -26.78 -9.76
N ASP A 9 -3.76 -26.14 -8.84
CA ASP A 9 -4.32 -26.78 -7.64
C ASP A 9 -5.64 -26.11 -7.25
N ALA A 10 -6.75 -26.75 -7.62
CA ALA A 10 -8.10 -26.26 -7.30
C ALA A 10 -8.38 -26.13 -5.79
N SER A 11 -7.55 -26.76 -4.92
CA SER A 11 -7.69 -26.59 -3.47
C SER A 11 -7.24 -25.20 -2.99
N LEU A 12 -6.54 -24.45 -3.82
CA LEU A 12 -6.11 -23.07 -3.56
C LEU A 12 -7.15 -22.03 -3.99
N ASP A 13 -8.17 -22.43 -4.72
CA ASP A 13 -9.31 -21.59 -5.10
C ASP A 13 -10.33 -21.52 -3.96
N ILE A 14 -10.04 -20.68 -2.97
CA ILE A 14 -10.73 -20.64 -1.67
C ILE A 14 -11.62 -19.42 -1.48
N VAL A 15 -11.54 -18.44 -2.37
CA VAL A 15 -12.33 -17.20 -2.31
C VAL A 15 -12.94 -16.93 -3.67
N HIS A 16 -14.25 -16.65 -3.69
CA HIS A 16 -14.97 -16.26 -4.88
C HIS A 16 -15.55 -14.86 -4.73
N ALA A 17 -15.40 -14.04 -5.77
CA ALA A 17 -15.98 -12.71 -5.80
C ALA A 17 -17.52 -12.78 -5.77
N ALA A 18 -18.13 -11.88 -5.01
CA ALA A 18 -19.59 -11.78 -4.99
C ALA A 18 -20.14 -10.93 -6.16
N THR A 19 -19.29 -10.14 -6.78
CA THR A 19 -19.61 -9.30 -7.94
C THR A 19 -19.26 -10.05 -9.21
N ASP A 20 -20.10 -9.95 -10.23
CA ASP A 20 -19.83 -10.49 -11.56
C ASP A 20 -18.89 -9.54 -12.33
N TYR A 21 -17.69 -10.01 -12.64
CA TYR A 21 -16.67 -9.32 -13.42
C TYR A 21 -16.56 -9.87 -14.85
N GLY A 22 -17.51 -10.73 -15.26
CA GLY A 22 -17.58 -11.32 -16.61
C GLY A 22 -16.36 -12.17 -16.94
N ASP A 23 -15.65 -11.82 -18.01
CA ASP A 23 -14.48 -12.58 -18.47
C ASP A 23 -13.32 -12.58 -17.46
N TYR A 24 -13.37 -11.75 -16.42
CA TYR A 24 -12.33 -11.62 -15.39
C TYR A 24 -12.66 -12.35 -14.08
N ASP A 25 -13.82 -13.02 -13.96
CA ASP A 25 -14.24 -13.73 -12.74
C ASP A 25 -13.16 -14.69 -12.23
N ALA A 26 -12.68 -15.58 -13.09
CA ALA A 26 -11.68 -16.56 -12.71
C ALA A 26 -10.35 -15.93 -12.25
N LEU A 27 -9.93 -14.84 -12.89
CA LEU A 27 -8.71 -14.10 -12.47
C LEU A 27 -8.93 -13.37 -11.15
N MET A 28 -10.14 -12.85 -10.91
CA MET A 28 -10.49 -12.19 -9.66
C MET A 28 -10.52 -13.18 -8.51
N ASP A 29 -11.13 -14.34 -8.69
CA ASP A 29 -11.20 -15.41 -7.68
C ASP A 29 -9.80 -15.90 -7.31
N GLU A 30 -8.93 -16.14 -8.30
CA GLU A 30 -7.53 -16.48 -8.08
C GLU A 30 -6.78 -15.40 -7.31
N TYR A 31 -6.94 -14.14 -7.71
CA TYR A 31 -6.31 -13.00 -7.03
C TYR A 31 -6.78 -12.90 -5.58
N LEU A 32 -8.07 -12.97 -5.30
CA LEU A 32 -8.64 -12.93 -3.96
C LEU A 32 -8.17 -14.10 -3.09
N SER A 33 -8.06 -15.29 -3.67
CA SER A 33 -7.52 -16.46 -2.99
C SER A 33 -6.06 -16.28 -2.61
N CYS A 34 -5.23 -15.70 -3.49
CA CYS A 34 -3.85 -15.35 -3.21
C CYS A 34 -3.74 -14.29 -2.09
N ILE A 35 -4.61 -13.27 -2.10
CA ILE A 35 -4.67 -12.26 -1.02
C ILE A 35 -5.02 -12.94 0.30
N LYS A 36 -6.00 -13.84 0.32
CA LYS A 36 -6.39 -14.58 1.53
C LYS A 36 -5.24 -15.41 2.12
N MET A 37 -4.47 -16.08 1.26
CA MET A 37 -3.29 -16.83 1.70
C MET A 37 -2.19 -15.91 2.22
N THR A 38 -1.98 -14.78 1.57
CA THR A 38 -1.00 -13.76 2.01
C THR A 38 -1.39 -13.19 3.37
N ASP A 39 -2.68 -12.87 3.59
CA ASP A 39 -3.20 -12.39 4.87
C ASP A 39 -2.94 -13.39 6.01
N ALA A 40 -3.20 -14.68 5.77
CA ALA A 40 -2.90 -15.72 6.74
C ALA A 40 -1.39 -15.81 7.07
N ALA A 41 -0.53 -15.74 6.07
CA ALA A 41 0.93 -15.76 6.26
C ALA A 41 1.43 -14.54 7.03
N VAL A 42 0.86 -13.36 6.79
CA VAL A 42 1.16 -12.13 7.54
C VAL A 42 0.72 -12.27 8.99
N GLN A 43 -0.46 -12.86 9.25
CA GLN A 43 -0.92 -13.11 10.62
C GLN A 43 0.06 -14.04 11.37
N GLU A 44 0.49 -15.13 10.75
CA GLU A 44 1.49 -16.05 11.35
C GLU A 44 2.81 -15.34 11.66
N LEU A 45 3.28 -14.46 10.78
CA LEU A 45 4.48 -13.65 10.98
C LEU A 45 4.34 -12.72 12.20
N CYS A 46 3.21 -12.02 12.30
CA CYS A 46 2.91 -11.14 13.42
C CYS A 46 2.81 -11.90 14.75
N ASP A 47 2.14 -13.05 14.75
CA ASP A 47 2.02 -13.92 15.92
C ASP A 47 3.38 -14.45 16.37
N TYR A 48 4.23 -14.87 15.44
CA TYR A 48 5.59 -15.29 15.72
C TYR A 48 6.40 -14.18 16.41
N PHE A 49 6.40 -12.97 15.87
CA PHE A 49 7.16 -11.87 16.47
C PHE A 49 6.56 -11.37 17.79
N THR A 50 5.25 -11.46 17.97
CA THR A 50 4.59 -11.21 19.25
C THR A 50 5.10 -12.19 20.32
N ALA A 51 5.10 -13.49 20.02
CA ALA A 51 5.61 -14.51 20.93
C ALA A 51 7.13 -14.36 21.20
N GLN A 52 7.91 -13.90 20.23
CA GLN A 52 9.33 -13.60 20.44
C GLN A 52 9.52 -12.39 21.38
N TYR A 53 8.69 -11.35 21.26
CA TYR A 53 8.75 -10.21 22.17
C TYR A 53 8.46 -10.61 23.62
N GLU A 54 7.43 -11.42 23.85
CA GLU A 54 7.10 -11.94 25.18
C GLU A 54 8.25 -12.72 25.81
N LYS A 55 9.01 -13.49 25.02
CA LYS A 55 10.12 -14.31 25.50
C LYS A 55 11.42 -13.54 25.70
N THR A 56 11.70 -12.56 24.85
CA THR A 56 13.05 -11.98 24.74
C THR A 56 13.09 -10.48 24.93
N GLY A 57 11.95 -9.79 24.90
CA GLY A 57 11.85 -8.33 24.89
C GLY A 57 12.34 -7.70 23.58
N ARG A 58 12.62 -8.51 22.52
CA ARG A 58 13.13 -8.01 21.25
C ARG A 58 12.02 -7.29 20.48
N LYS A 59 12.18 -5.98 20.27
CA LYS A 59 11.28 -5.16 19.46
C LYS A 59 11.49 -5.44 17.98
N VAL A 60 10.40 -5.57 17.23
CA VAL A 60 10.36 -5.79 15.79
C VAL A 60 9.30 -4.90 15.19
N ILE A 61 9.62 -4.23 14.08
CA ILE A 61 8.70 -3.50 13.25
C ILE A 61 8.68 -4.18 11.88
N VAL A 62 7.50 -4.40 11.34
CA VAL A 62 7.28 -4.95 9.99
C VAL A 62 6.57 -3.90 9.16
N ALA A 63 7.15 -3.54 8.03
CA ALA A 63 6.47 -2.79 6.99
C ALA A 63 6.24 -3.71 5.78
N MET A 64 5.05 -3.70 5.25
CA MET A 64 4.68 -4.46 4.05
C MET A 64 3.87 -3.56 3.12
N ALA A 65 4.13 -3.68 1.83
CA ALA A 65 3.35 -3.03 0.78
C ALA A 65 3.21 -3.96 -0.41
N GLY A 66 2.11 -3.83 -1.16
CA GLY A 66 2.01 -4.44 -2.48
C GLY A 66 2.97 -3.75 -3.44
N ASP A 67 3.55 -4.53 -4.36
CA ASP A 67 4.49 -4.04 -5.37
C ASP A 67 3.77 -3.35 -6.54
N HIS A 68 2.61 -3.86 -6.93
CA HIS A 68 1.74 -3.30 -7.97
C HIS A 68 0.32 -3.90 -7.88
N ALA A 69 -0.64 -3.25 -8.53
CA ALA A 69 -1.97 -3.79 -8.74
C ALA A 69 -1.95 -4.95 -9.76
N PRO A 70 -2.96 -5.84 -9.77
CA PRO A 70 -3.06 -6.90 -10.78
C PRO A 70 -3.21 -6.30 -12.19
N SER A 71 -2.69 -7.01 -13.20
CA SER A 71 -2.65 -6.51 -14.59
C SER A 71 -4.04 -6.23 -15.20
N PHE A 72 -5.08 -6.84 -14.64
CA PHE A 72 -6.46 -6.68 -15.11
C PHE A 72 -7.24 -5.59 -14.35
N VAL A 73 -6.63 -4.87 -13.41
CA VAL A 73 -7.33 -3.88 -12.57
C VAL A 73 -8.10 -2.84 -13.38
N GLY A 74 -7.52 -2.32 -14.46
CA GLY A 74 -8.19 -1.34 -15.32
C GLY A 74 -9.43 -1.85 -16.06
N HIS A 75 -9.68 -3.16 -16.06
CA HIS A 75 -10.88 -3.77 -16.63
C HIS A 75 -12.00 -4.02 -15.61
N VAL A 76 -11.65 -4.06 -14.33
CA VAL A 76 -12.57 -4.38 -13.23
C VAL A 76 -12.74 -3.22 -12.24
N ALA A 77 -11.92 -2.18 -12.33
CA ALA A 77 -12.03 -0.99 -11.50
C ALA A 77 -13.36 -0.26 -11.78
N ASP A 78 -14.09 0.03 -10.72
CA ASP A 78 -15.32 0.81 -10.83
C ASP A 78 -14.96 2.31 -10.84
N PRO A 79 -15.18 3.03 -11.95
CA PRO A 79 -14.86 4.44 -12.05
C PRO A 79 -15.65 5.32 -11.08
N SER A 80 -16.72 4.82 -10.47
CA SER A 80 -17.50 5.57 -9.48
C SER A 80 -16.75 5.83 -8.17
N PHE A 81 -15.62 5.14 -7.95
CA PHE A 81 -14.74 5.40 -6.79
C PHE A 81 -13.81 6.61 -6.96
N ALA A 82 -13.79 7.24 -8.15
CA ALA A 82 -12.96 8.40 -8.44
C ALA A 82 -13.82 9.58 -8.92
N GLU A 83 -13.45 10.79 -8.51
CA GLU A 83 -14.11 12.02 -8.97
C GLU A 83 -13.50 12.54 -10.29
N THR A 84 -12.28 12.11 -10.61
CA THR A 84 -11.54 12.52 -11.81
C THR A 84 -10.79 11.35 -12.43
N ASP A 85 -10.46 11.46 -13.73
CA ASP A 85 -9.63 10.47 -14.43
C ASP A 85 -8.25 10.32 -13.78
N ASN A 86 -7.66 11.40 -13.27
CA ASN A 86 -6.38 11.37 -12.57
C ASN A 86 -6.49 10.58 -11.25
N GLU A 87 -7.57 10.78 -10.51
CA GLU A 87 -7.80 10.00 -9.29
C GLU A 87 -7.99 8.52 -9.59
N LEU A 88 -8.74 8.18 -10.65
CA LEU A 88 -8.91 6.80 -11.08
C LEU A 88 -7.56 6.16 -11.42
N GLN A 89 -6.69 6.83 -12.16
CA GLN A 89 -5.34 6.35 -12.47
C GLN A 89 -4.48 6.14 -11.22
N ILE A 90 -4.59 7.01 -10.23
CA ILE A 90 -3.89 6.84 -8.95
C ILE A 90 -4.42 5.61 -8.21
N LEU A 91 -5.75 5.45 -8.14
CA LEU A 91 -6.39 4.31 -7.47
C LEU A 91 -6.04 2.98 -8.13
N GLU A 92 -6.06 2.89 -9.46
CA GLU A 92 -5.67 1.69 -10.22
C GLU A 92 -4.22 1.25 -9.98
N ARG A 93 -3.35 2.19 -9.59
CA ARG A 93 -1.93 1.92 -9.28
C ARG A 93 -1.65 1.83 -7.79
N SER A 94 -2.66 2.05 -6.96
CA SER A 94 -2.52 1.99 -5.52
C SER A 94 -2.49 0.55 -5.02
N THR A 95 -1.65 0.30 -4.05
CA THR A 95 -1.56 -0.99 -3.36
C THR A 95 -1.67 -0.79 -1.85
N PRO A 96 -2.20 -1.77 -1.11
CA PRO A 96 -2.26 -1.66 0.34
C PRO A 96 -0.85 -1.69 0.93
N PHE A 97 -0.67 -0.96 2.02
CA PHE A 97 0.50 -1.07 2.87
C PHE A 97 0.10 -1.04 4.35
N PHE A 98 0.98 -1.56 5.19
CA PHE A 98 0.86 -1.40 6.64
C PHE A 98 2.24 -1.32 7.30
N ILE A 99 2.27 -0.72 8.48
CA ILE A 99 3.38 -0.77 9.42
C ILE A 99 2.83 -1.35 10.72
N TRP A 100 3.42 -2.45 11.15
CA TRP A 100 3.04 -3.16 12.37
C TRP A 100 4.25 -3.31 13.29
N ALA A 101 4.02 -3.31 14.60
CA ALA A 101 5.07 -3.55 15.58
C ALA A 101 4.56 -4.46 16.69
N ASN A 102 5.46 -5.31 17.21
CA ASN A 102 5.17 -6.18 18.35
C ASN A 102 5.27 -5.46 19.71
N SER A 103 5.54 -4.17 19.73
CA SER A 103 5.63 -3.31 20.91
C SER A 103 5.17 -1.90 20.58
N PRO A 104 4.77 -1.08 21.58
CA PRO A 104 4.41 0.31 21.32
C PRO A 104 5.51 1.05 20.56
N LEU A 105 5.11 1.79 19.52
CA LEU A 105 5.99 2.68 18.76
C LEU A 105 6.11 4.03 19.44
N GLU A 106 7.25 4.68 19.31
CA GLU A 106 7.51 5.98 19.97
C GLU A 106 6.71 7.12 19.32
N HIS A 107 6.45 7.00 18.02
CA HIS A 107 5.75 8.00 17.21
C HIS A 107 4.62 7.35 16.39
N THR A 108 3.59 6.85 17.04
CA THR A 108 2.38 6.40 16.34
C THR A 108 1.55 7.60 15.90
N ALA A 109 1.49 7.84 14.60
CA ALA A 109 0.30 8.47 14.05
C ALA A 109 -0.87 7.50 14.30
N ALA A 110 -1.95 8.00 14.92
CA ALA A 110 -3.15 7.20 15.11
C ALA A 110 -3.57 6.60 13.77
N ALA A 111 -3.87 5.30 13.74
CA ALA A 111 -4.42 4.68 12.56
C ALA A 111 -5.75 5.38 12.23
N THR A 112 -5.70 6.27 11.28
CA THR A 112 -6.84 6.98 10.75
C THR A 112 -7.52 6.10 9.71
N SER A 113 -8.74 6.42 9.34
CA SER A 113 -9.53 5.68 8.36
C SER A 113 -8.71 5.39 7.09
N THR A 114 -8.92 4.23 6.48
CA THR A 114 -8.31 3.86 5.18
C THR A 114 -8.63 4.84 4.05
N THR A 115 -9.65 5.67 4.22
CA THR A 115 -10.05 6.73 3.29
C THR A 115 -9.42 8.08 3.59
N ASP A 116 -8.64 8.22 4.69
CA ASP A 116 -7.94 9.46 5.00
C ASP A 116 -6.79 9.65 3.99
N PRO A 117 -6.72 10.78 3.27
CA PRO A 117 -5.61 11.09 2.35
C PRO A 117 -4.23 10.98 3.03
N LEU A 118 -4.13 11.22 4.34
CA LEU A 118 -2.90 11.07 5.11
C LEU A 118 -2.40 9.61 5.19
N ASN A 119 -3.27 8.63 4.95
CA ASN A 119 -2.90 7.21 4.88
C ASN A 119 -2.47 6.77 3.48
N ARG A 120 -2.51 7.67 2.51
CA ARG A 120 -1.96 7.44 1.16
C ARG A 120 -0.58 8.04 1.10
N MET A 121 0.36 7.32 0.51
CA MET A 121 1.71 7.83 0.28
C MET A 121 2.38 7.11 -0.87
N ASP A 122 3.31 7.80 -1.50
CA ASP A 122 4.23 7.17 -2.45
C ASP A 122 5.12 6.14 -1.73
N MET A 123 5.49 5.07 -2.43
CA MET A 123 6.33 4.00 -1.89
C MET A 123 7.67 4.51 -1.36
N VAL A 124 8.24 5.56 -1.97
CA VAL A 124 9.51 6.15 -1.51
C VAL A 124 9.42 6.74 -0.10
N MET A 125 8.21 7.07 0.36
CA MET A 125 7.95 7.63 1.68
C MET A 125 7.76 6.55 2.76
N LEU A 126 7.63 5.29 2.37
CA LEU A 126 7.41 4.19 3.33
C LEU A 126 8.62 4.01 4.26
N THR A 127 9.84 3.96 3.71
CA THR A 127 11.05 3.80 4.51
C THR A 127 11.27 4.93 5.52
N PRO A 128 11.25 6.23 5.14
CA PRO A 128 11.40 7.29 6.11
C PRO A 128 10.26 7.32 7.15
N THR A 129 9.02 6.98 6.76
CA THR A 129 7.90 6.85 7.70
C THR A 129 8.17 5.74 8.72
N LEU A 130 8.66 4.58 8.28
CA LEU A 130 9.03 3.46 9.16
C LEU A 130 10.14 3.86 10.16
N LEU A 131 11.21 4.50 9.68
CA LEU A 131 12.31 4.95 10.52
C LEU A 131 11.85 5.98 11.55
N GLN A 132 11.01 6.95 11.14
CA GLN A 132 10.44 7.93 12.05
C GLN A 132 9.61 7.27 13.15
N GLN A 133 8.73 6.32 12.80
CA GLN A 133 7.92 5.58 13.78
C GLN A 133 8.77 4.71 14.72
N ALA A 134 9.90 4.24 14.24
CA ALA A 134 10.87 3.49 15.04
C ALA A 134 11.72 4.37 15.96
N GLY A 135 11.62 5.70 15.89
CA GLY A 135 12.50 6.63 16.62
C GLY A 135 13.96 6.59 16.17
N LEU A 136 14.20 6.17 14.90
CA LEU A 136 15.54 6.07 14.33
C LEU A 136 15.95 7.38 13.63
N PRO A 137 17.27 7.68 13.59
CA PRO A 137 17.76 8.86 12.89
C PRO A 137 17.40 8.84 11.40
N LEU A 138 17.05 10.01 10.87
CA LEU A 138 16.78 10.23 9.45
C LEU A 138 17.97 10.92 8.80
N SER A 139 18.17 10.70 7.51
CA SER A 139 19.03 11.55 6.68
C SER A 139 18.27 12.79 6.23
N ASP A 140 18.98 13.84 5.83
CA ASP A 140 18.38 15.07 5.28
C ASP A 140 17.42 14.77 4.13
N TYR A 141 17.75 13.77 3.28
CA TYR A 141 16.88 13.32 2.20
C TYR A 141 15.57 12.68 2.72
N TYR A 142 15.63 11.88 3.78
CA TYR A 142 14.44 11.29 4.38
C TYR A 142 13.59 12.32 5.12
N GLU A 143 14.19 13.30 5.77
CA GLU A 143 13.46 14.42 6.35
C GLU A 143 12.72 15.22 5.28
N TYR A 144 13.38 15.51 4.15
CA TYR A 144 12.76 16.14 3.00
C TYR A 144 11.57 15.35 2.44
N LEU A 145 11.70 14.02 2.31
CA LEU A 145 10.58 13.17 1.86
C LEU A 145 9.38 13.20 2.83
N LEU A 146 9.63 13.24 4.14
CA LEU A 146 8.56 13.36 5.12
C LEU A 146 7.91 14.76 5.09
N GLU A 147 8.67 15.80 4.82
CA GLU A 147 8.11 17.14 4.60
C GLU A 147 7.24 17.18 3.34
N MET A 148 7.70 16.60 2.23
CA MET A 148 6.89 16.45 1.03
C MET A 148 5.58 15.70 1.28
N LYS A 149 5.62 14.63 2.06
CA LYS A 149 4.44 13.83 2.41
C LYS A 149 3.33 14.67 3.05
N HIS A 150 3.66 15.69 3.83
CA HIS A 150 2.68 16.55 4.46
C HIS A 150 1.88 17.39 3.47
N ASN A 151 2.42 17.67 2.29
CA ASN A 151 1.76 18.51 1.28
C ASN A 151 1.31 17.71 0.07
N THR A 152 2.11 16.76 -0.36
CA THR A 152 1.94 15.97 -1.58
C THR A 152 2.32 14.52 -1.32
N PRO A 153 1.45 13.75 -0.64
CA PRO A 153 1.77 12.39 -0.21
C PRO A 153 1.91 11.40 -1.38
N VAL A 154 1.31 11.68 -2.51
CA VAL A 154 1.33 10.79 -3.69
C VAL A 154 1.85 11.52 -4.90
N VAL A 155 2.86 10.94 -5.55
CA VAL A 155 3.40 11.40 -6.85
C VAL A 155 3.53 10.18 -7.75
N THR A 156 2.90 10.20 -8.92
CA THR A 156 2.95 9.08 -9.86
C THR A 156 4.01 9.28 -10.93
N ALA A 157 4.50 8.18 -11.50
CA ALA A 157 5.40 8.22 -12.66
C ALA A 157 4.75 8.81 -13.92
N ALA A 158 3.43 8.96 -13.94
CA ALA A 158 2.68 9.59 -15.02
C ALA A 158 2.53 11.11 -14.87
N ASN A 159 3.24 11.72 -13.93
CA ASN A 159 3.21 13.15 -13.60
C ASN A 159 1.93 13.66 -12.94
N ASP A 160 1.16 12.75 -12.37
CA ASP A 160 0.02 13.10 -11.53
C ASP A 160 0.45 13.11 -10.06
N TYR A 161 -0.17 13.97 -9.29
CA TYR A 161 0.03 13.97 -7.85
C TYR A 161 -1.27 14.22 -7.10
N MET A 162 -1.32 13.73 -5.88
CA MET A 162 -2.42 13.97 -4.97
C MET A 162 -1.91 14.77 -3.77
N LYS A 163 -2.58 15.85 -3.46
CA LYS A 163 -2.33 16.67 -2.27
C LYS A 163 -2.98 16.05 -1.04
N VAL A 164 -2.61 16.56 0.13
CA VAL A 164 -3.14 16.08 1.41
C VAL A 164 -4.66 16.27 1.54
N ASP A 165 -5.25 17.23 0.83
CA ASP A 165 -6.70 17.44 0.78
C ASP A 165 -7.45 16.48 -0.17
N GLY A 166 -6.72 15.55 -0.82
CA GLY A 166 -7.26 14.60 -1.78
C GLY A 166 -7.39 15.14 -3.19
N SER A 167 -7.17 16.44 -3.43
CA SER A 167 -7.20 16.99 -4.78
C SER A 167 -6.02 16.49 -5.62
N THR A 168 -6.27 16.25 -6.91
CA THR A 168 -5.26 15.80 -7.86
C THR A 168 -4.88 16.90 -8.83
N ALA A 169 -3.66 16.85 -9.36
CA ALA A 169 -3.20 17.72 -10.42
C ALA A 169 -2.06 17.06 -11.21
N GLU A 170 -1.89 17.48 -12.45
CA GLU A 170 -0.72 17.09 -13.25
C GLU A 170 0.52 17.84 -12.78
N THR A 171 1.65 17.14 -12.64
CA THR A 171 2.94 17.80 -12.43
C THR A 171 3.48 18.25 -13.79
N LYS A 172 3.86 19.53 -13.86
CA LYS A 172 4.84 19.92 -14.88
C LYS A 172 6.21 19.51 -14.36
N PHE A 173 6.97 18.69 -15.09
CA PHE A 173 8.35 18.44 -14.76
C PHE A 173 9.11 19.75 -14.65
N ILE A 174 9.60 20.05 -13.46
CA ILE A 174 10.66 21.04 -13.29
C ILE A 174 11.92 20.32 -13.76
N THR A 175 12.41 20.71 -14.92
CA THR A 175 13.68 20.16 -15.41
C THR A 175 14.81 20.69 -14.52
N PHE A 176 15.90 19.92 -14.39
CA PHE A 176 17.10 20.33 -13.64
C PHE A 176 17.68 21.68 -14.08
N GLN A 177 17.19 22.25 -15.18
CA GLN A 177 17.56 23.58 -15.69
C GLN A 177 16.73 24.72 -15.09
N GLU A 178 15.68 24.41 -14.33
CA GLU A 178 14.76 25.37 -13.71
C GLU A 178 14.96 25.45 -12.18
N LEU A 179 15.89 24.65 -11.65
CA LEU A 179 16.42 24.73 -10.28
C LEU A 179 17.70 25.57 -10.25
#